data_6cee09d6ea57aceb1948b01eb6359dbb
#
_entry.id   6cee09d6ea57aceb1948b01eb6359dbb
#
_cell.length_a   1.000
_cell.length_b   1.000
_cell.length_c   1.000
_cell.angle_alpha   90.00
_cell.angle_beta   90.00
_cell.angle_gamma   90.00
#
_symmetry.space_group_name_H-M   'P 1'
#
loop_
_entity.id
_entity.type
_entity.pdbx_description
1 polymer ?
#
loop_
_entity_poly.entity_id
_entity_poly.type
_entity_poly.pdbx_seq_one_letter_code
_entity_poly.pdbx_strand_id
1 'polypeptide(L)'
;AEVPEGVYKNVLKMDGYENELELHATLTVSKGGMHVDFTGTSGCSGKGINVPLNYATAYTVFALRCIVGPDIPNNAGSLEPFTVDGPKGCILNAQRPVPVAMRHTLGQVTPDLVLGCLHQALPDRVPAEGASCMFDLPMRHAPEVARDGGREFAIEPVHNGGTGARPHADGLSATAYPSGVFGSQVEITEAVAPVIMWRRELRPDSGGAGKYRGGLGQRIEMTASNGAPFIVFLSVERLKFPALGRMGGLPGAPGRIRFRDGEQDIPGKGELRVEAGDCLIFX
;
A
#
# COMPACT_ATOMS: atom_id res chain seq x y z
N ALA A 1 0.76 19.89 -21.25
CA ALA A 1 0.13 21.00 -20.53
C ALA A 1 1.06 21.44 -19.40
N GLU A 2 1.15 22.74 -19.20
CA GLU A 2 1.96 23.28 -18.11
C GLU A 2 1.25 23.09 -16.78
N VAL A 3 2.02 22.78 -15.75
CA VAL A 3 1.49 22.71 -14.38
C VAL A 3 1.60 24.12 -13.79
N PRO A 4 0.51 24.69 -13.27
CA PRO A 4 0.60 26.05 -12.69
C PRO A 4 1.66 26.13 -11.59
N GLU A 5 2.44 27.21 -11.63
CA GLU A 5 3.41 27.48 -10.57
C GLU A 5 2.69 27.74 -9.26
N GLY A 6 3.26 27.27 -8.17
CA GLY A 6 2.64 27.42 -6.87
C GLY A 6 3.14 26.43 -5.85
N VAL A 7 2.54 26.48 -4.66
CA VAL A 7 2.86 25.61 -3.54
C VAL A 7 1.58 24.87 -3.15
N TYR A 8 1.61 23.54 -3.18
CA TYR A 8 0.46 22.69 -2.96
C TYR A 8 0.77 21.69 -1.84
N LYS A 9 -0.12 21.56 -0.87
CA LYS A 9 0.11 20.74 0.31
C LYS A 9 -0.93 19.63 0.45
N ASN A 10 -0.51 18.49 0.98
CA ASN A 10 -1.42 17.39 1.27
C ASN A 10 -0.93 16.60 2.49
N VAL A 11 -1.86 15.98 3.17
CA VAL A 11 -1.59 15.13 4.34
C VAL A 11 -2.39 13.84 4.18
N LEU A 12 -1.73 12.70 4.40
CA LEU A 12 -2.38 11.40 4.49
C LEU A 12 -2.23 10.86 5.89
N LYS A 13 -3.32 10.32 6.43
CA LYS A 13 -3.27 9.57 7.68
C LYS A 13 -3.13 8.09 7.36
N MET A 14 -2.27 7.40 8.11
CA MET A 14 -2.01 5.97 7.96
C MET A 14 -2.16 5.29 9.31
N ASP A 15 -2.48 4.00 9.27
CA ASP A 15 -2.72 3.24 10.50
C ASP A 15 -1.48 3.22 11.40
N GLY A 16 -0.30 3.01 10.81
CA GLY A 16 0.95 2.95 11.54
C GLY A 16 1.08 1.68 12.37
N TYR A 17 2.21 1.52 13.03
CA TYR A 17 2.45 0.33 13.86
C TYR A 17 2.16 0.63 15.33
N GLU A 18 2.94 1.51 15.96
CA GLU A 18 2.74 1.89 17.37
C GLU A 18 1.68 2.96 17.51
N ASN A 19 1.65 3.89 16.58
CA ASN A 19 0.76 5.04 16.59
C ASN A 19 0.30 5.34 15.18
N GLU A 20 -0.83 6.01 15.07
CA GLU A 20 -1.28 6.55 13.79
C GLU A 20 -0.25 7.54 13.26
N LEU A 21 -0.09 7.56 11.95
CA LEU A 21 0.93 8.38 11.30
C LEU A 21 0.29 9.44 10.41
N GLU A 22 0.96 10.58 10.31
CA GLU A 22 0.64 11.59 9.31
C GLU A 22 1.83 11.72 8.35
N LEU A 23 1.54 11.55 7.08
CA LEU A 23 2.51 11.78 6.01
C LEU A 23 2.17 13.12 5.37
N HIS A 24 3.13 14.02 5.35
CA HIS A 24 2.96 15.37 4.81
C HIS A 24 3.77 15.53 3.54
N ALA A 25 3.23 16.25 2.56
CA ALA A 25 3.98 16.65 1.38
C ALA A 25 3.65 18.09 1.02
N THR A 26 4.68 18.84 0.69
CA THR A 26 4.56 20.17 0.08
C THR A 26 5.20 20.08 -1.30
N LEU A 27 4.39 20.23 -2.36
CA LEU A 27 4.86 20.25 -3.74
C LEU A 27 5.00 21.71 -4.17
N THR A 28 6.21 22.11 -4.51
CA THR A 28 6.50 23.43 -5.07
C THR A 28 6.76 23.28 -6.58
N VAL A 29 5.96 23.96 -7.38
CA VAL A 29 6.10 23.98 -8.85
C VAL A 29 6.64 25.33 -9.24
N SER A 30 7.74 25.33 -9.99
CA SER A 30 8.40 26.54 -10.49
C SER A 30 8.86 26.33 -11.92
N LYS A 31 9.38 27.39 -12.55
CA LYS A 31 9.96 27.28 -13.91
C LYS A 31 11.11 26.28 -13.98
N GLY A 32 11.81 26.07 -12.86
CA GLY A 32 12.95 25.15 -12.81
C GLY A 32 12.60 23.70 -12.59
N GLY A 33 11.35 23.40 -12.22
CA GLY A 33 10.95 22.03 -11.95
C GLY A 33 9.97 21.89 -10.80
N MET A 34 9.95 20.70 -10.23
CA MET A 34 9.05 20.35 -9.12
C MET A 34 9.87 19.84 -7.93
N HIS A 35 9.57 20.38 -6.76
CA HIS A 35 10.22 19.98 -5.52
C HIS A 35 9.19 19.48 -4.53
N VAL A 36 9.42 18.31 -3.94
CA VAL A 36 8.55 17.75 -2.88
C VAL A 36 9.33 17.71 -1.58
N ASP A 37 8.74 18.29 -0.54
CA ASP A 37 9.31 18.29 0.82
C ASP A 37 8.35 17.59 1.77
N PHE A 38 8.86 16.62 2.54
CA PHE A 38 8.08 15.82 3.49
C PHE A 38 8.07 16.40 4.91
N THR A 39 8.46 17.65 5.10
CA THR A 39 8.44 18.30 6.44
C THR A 39 7.04 18.22 7.03
N GLY A 40 6.96 17.83 8.31
CA GLY A 40 5.71 17.59 9.02
C GLY A 40 5.34 16.12 9.14
N THR A 41 5.98 15.25 8.35
CA THR A 41 5.74 13.82 8.40
C THR A 41 6.19 13.23 9.74
N SER A 42 5.42 12.27 10.27
CA SER A 42 5.69 11.57 11.53
C SER A 42 7.11 10.98 11.56
N GLY A 43 7.63 10.80 12.76
CA GLY A 43 8.94 10.19 12.98
C GLY A 43 8.95 8.69 12.69
N CYS A 44 10.14 8.10 12.75
CA CYS A 44 10.33 6.68 12.47
C CYS A 44 9.66 5.78 13.51
N SER A 45 9.24 4.61 13.06
CA SER A 45 8.72 3.52 13.89
C SER A 45 9.88 2.65 14.40
N GLY A 46 9.66 1.97 15.51
CA GLY A 46 10.56 0.90 15.96
C GLY A 46 10.44 -0.37 15.12
N LYS A 47 9.47 -0.41 14.21
CA LYS A 47 9.22 -1.57 13.34
C LYS A 47 9.65 -1.27 11.90
N GLY A 48 9.63 -2.30 11.05
CA GLY A 48 10.26 -2.27 9.72
C GLY A 48 9.58 -1.41 8.65
N ILE A 49 8.62 -0.56 9.00
CA ILE A 49 7.84 0.22 8.04
C ILE A 49 8.49 1.54 7.61
N ASN A 50 9.69 1.83 8.12
CA ASN A 50 10.40 3.08 7.80
C ASN A 50 10.89 3.08 6.35
N VAL A 51 10.90 4.23 5.72
CA VAL A 51 11.16 4.38 4.29
C VAL A 51 12.43 5.22 4.08
N PRO A 52 13.49 4.65 3.48
CA PRO A 52 14.66 5.46 3.09
C PRO A 52 14.26 6.50 2.04
N LEU A 53 14.90 7.67 2.08
CA LEU A 53 14.53 8.78 1.18
C LEU A 53 14.60 8.38 -0.30
N ASN A 54 15.58 7.56 -0.69
CA ASN A 54 15.69 7.14 -2.09
C ASN A 54 14.46 6.33 -2.56
N TYR A 55 13.86 5.52 -1.67
CA TYR A 55 12.64 4.79 -1.99
C TYR A 55 11.46 5.77 -2.14
N ALA A 56 11.31 6.69 -1.17
CA ALA A 56 10.26 7.72 -1.22
C ALA A 56 10.43 8.60 -2.47
N THR A 57 11.68 8.96 -2.82
CA THR A 57 11.98 9.73 -4.03
C THR A 57 11.53 8.99 -5.29
N ALA A 58 11.84 7.70 -5.38
CA ALA A 58 11.48 6.91 -6.56
C ALA A 58 9.96 6.93 -6.79
N TYR A 59 9.18 6.68 -5.74
CA TYR A 59 7.72 6.67 -5.87
C TYR A 59 7.13 8.08 -6.05
N THR A 60 7.74 9.10 -5.47
CA THR A 60 7.33 10.50 -5.68
C THR A 60 7.50 10.87 -7.16
N VAL A 61 8.69 10.62 -7.70
CA VAL A 61 9.00 10.96 -9.09
C VAL A 61 8.11 10.14 -10.03
N PHE A 62 7.91 8.85 -9.73
CA PHE A 62 7.00 8.00 -10.49
C PHE A 62 5.59 8.64 -10.57
N ALA A 63 5.05 9.08 -9.43
CA ALA A 63 3.71 9.69 -9.39
C ALA A 63 3.63 10.93 -10.27
N LEU A 64 4.60 11.83 -10.11
CA LEU A 64 4.63 13.07 -10.90
C LEU A 64 4.75 12.76 -12.39
N ARG A 65 5.63 11.82 -12.76
CA ARG A 65 5.88 11.45 -14.15
C ARG A 65 4.65 10.81 -14.81
N CYS A 66 3.83 10.07 -14.07
CA CYS A 66 2.59 9.50 -14.62
C CYS A 66 1.65 10.59 -15.15
N ILE A 67 1.72 11.80 -14.58
CA ILE A 67 0.85 12.92 -14.94
C ILE A 67 1.56 13.92 -15.83
N VAL A 68 2.86 14.19 -15.55
CA VAL A 68 3.65 15.22 -16.22
C VAL A 68 4.65 14.54 -17.17
N GLY A 69 4.33 14.53 -18.44
CA GLY A 69 5.19 13.95 -19.48
C GLY A 69 5.26 12.42 -19.44
N PRO A 70 4.12 11.73 -19.41
CA PRO A 70 4.12 10.26 -19.35
C PRO A 70 4.80 9.59 -20.55
N ASP A 71 4.83 10.28 -21.69
CA ASP A 71 5.40 9.73 -22.92
C ASP A 71 6.91 9.92 -23.04
N ILE A 72 7.54 10.63 -22.09
CA ILE A 72 8.98 10.89 -22.13
C ILE A 72 9.70 9.72 -21.46
N PRO A 73 10.64 9.04 -22.12
CA PRO A 73 11.37 7.92 -21.50
C PRO A 73 12.12 8.35 -20.22
N ASN A 74 12.17 7.46 -19.24
CA ASN A 74 12.87 7.71 -17.99
C ASN A 74 14.39 7.62 -18.21
N ASN A 75 15.08 8.67 -17.88
CA ASN A 75 16.55 8.74 -17.88
C ASN A 75 16.97 9.91 -16.98
N ALA A 76 18.27 10.06 -16.74
CA ALA A 76 18.77 11.09 -15.83
C ALA A 76 18.28 12.50 -16.21
N GLY A 77 18.27 12.82 -17.49
CA GLY A 77 17.83 14.14 -17.96
C GLY A 77 16.34 14.38 -17.74
N SER A 78 15.50 13.37 -18.01
CA SER A 78 14.05 13.53 -17.84
C SER A 78 13.63 13.57 -16.38
N LEU A 79 14.48 13.09 -15.49
CA LEU A 79 14.21 13.07 -14.04
C LEU A 79 14.82 14.27 -13.31
N GLU A 80 15.77 14.96 -13.94
CA GLU A 80 16.48 16.11 -13.34
C GLU A 80 15.55 17.20 -12.78
N PRO A 81 14.41 17.54 -13.42
CA PRO A 81 13.53 18.58 -12.89
C PRO A 81 12.80 18.23 -11.59
N PHE A 82 12.90 16.99 -11.13
CA PHE A 82 12.17 16.54 -9.94
C PHE A 82 13.14 16.33 -8.79
N THR A 83 12.91 17.03 -7.68
CA THR A 83 13.73 16.89 -6.48
C THR A 83 12.85 16.57 -5.28
N VAL A 84 13.40 15.80 -4.34
CA VAL A 84 12.65 15.34 -3.16
C VAL A 84 13.53 15.47 -1.93
N ASP A 85 12.96 15.96 -0.84
CA ASP A 85 13.67 16.07 0.43
C ASP A 85 12.68 15.86 1.58
N GLY A 86 13.23 15.79 2.79
CA GLY A 86 12.43 15.69 4.02
C GLY A 86 13.35 15.62 5.24
N PRO A 87 12.82 15.95 6.42
CA PRO A 87 13.63 15.93 7.63
C PRO A 87 14.25 14.55 7.90
N LYS A 88 15.53 14.53 8.23
CA LYS A 88 16.19 13.29 8.64
C LYS A 88 15.50 12.71 9.86
N GLY A 89 15.17 11.43 9.81
CA GLY A 89 14.50 10.75 10.91
C GLY A 89 12.98 10.80 10.84
N CYS A 90 12.39 11.49 9.86
CA CYS A 90 10.97 11.29 9.59
C CYS A 90 10.81 9.93 8.88
N ILE A 91 9.60 9.35 8.95
CA ILE A 91 9.39 7.98 8.47
C ILE A 91 9.59 7.84 6.95
N LEU A 92 9.57 8.93 6.17
CA LEU A 92 9.85 8.95 4.73
C LEU A 92 11.31 9.33 4.41
N ASN A 93 12.14 9.59 5.45
CA ASN A 93 13.58 9.81 5.30
C ASN A 93 14.31 9.13 6.45
N ALA A 94 14.12 7.83 6.53
CA ALA A 94 14.69 7.00 7.59
C ALA A 94 16.20 6.93 7.49
N GLN A 95 16.88 7.06 8.63
CA GLN A 95 18.34 7.01 8.73
C GLN A 95 18.74 5.73 9.47
N ARG A 96 19.87 5.14 9.08
CA ARG A 96 20.41 4.00 9.83
C ARG A 96 20.60 4.36 11.29
N PRO A 97 20.33 3.42 12.23
CA PRO A 97 20.10 1.98 12.03
C PRO A 97 18.63 1.53 12.09
N VAL A 98 17.65 2.38 11.78
CA VAL A 98 16.24 1.99 11.92
C VAL A 98 15.86 0.85 10.94
N PRO A 99 14.90 -0.02 11.33
CA PRO A 99 14.50 -1.15 10.48
C PRO A 99 13.66 -0.70 9.27
N VAL A 100 13.93 -1.30 8.09
CA VAL A 100 13.27 -0.92 6.83
C VAL A 100 12.79 -2.14 6.02
N ALA A 101 12.64 -3.30 6.66
CA ALA A 101 12.30 -4.54 5.94
C ALA A 101 10.96 -4.43 5.19
N MET A 102 9.98 -3.80 5.82
CA MET A 102 8.62 -3.63 5.26
C MET A 102 8.40 -2.20 4.76
N ARG A 103 9.44 -1.55 4.21
CA ARG A 103 9.38 -0.15 3.74
C ARG A 103 8.30 0.08 2.69
N HIS A 104 7.93 -0.95 1.95
CA HIS A 104 6.88 -0.84 0.92
C HIS A 104 5.52 -0.52 1.53
N THR A 105 5.27 -0.91 2.78
CA THR A 105 4.00 -0.66 3.47
C THR A 105 3.60 0.82 3.41
N LEU A 106 4.56 1.72 3.64
CA LEU A 106 4.31 3.16 3.56
C LEU A 106 4.86 3.80 2.30
N GLY A 107 5.97 3.26 1.77
CA GLY A 107 6.57 3.84 0.56
C GLY A 107 5.63 3.85 -0.62
N GLN A 108 4.79 2.83 -0.74
CA GLN A 108 3.85 2.73 -1.86
C GLN A 108 2.63 3.64 -1.75
N VAL A 109 2.39 4.31 -0.62
CA VAL A 109 1.34 5.32 -0.56
C VAL A 109 1.87 6.72 -0.88
N THR A 110 3.19 6.87 -1.06
CA THR A 110 3.79 8.16 -1.44
C THR A 110 3.17 8.76 -2.71
N PRO A 111 2.88 7.96 -3.77
CA PRO A 111 2.16 8.51 -4.92
C PRO A 111 0.83 9.17 -4.57
N ASP A 112 0.00 8.54 -3.74
CA ASP A 112 -1.28 9.12 -3.33
C ASP A 112 -1.08 10.44 -2.58
N LEU A 113 -0.06 10.48 -1.71
CA LEU A 113 0.29 11.68 -0.95
C LEU A 113 0.66 12.84 -1.90
N VAL A 114 1.55 12.59 -2.84
CA VAL A 114 2.05 13.62 -3.76
C VAL A 114 0.99 14.00 -4.80
N LEU A 115 0.22 13.02 -5.28
CA LEU A 115 -0.88 13.28 -6.22
C LEU A 115 -1.97 14.13 -5.55
N GLY A 116 -2.14 14.04 -4.23
CA GLY A 116 -3.05 14.94 -3.51
C GLY A 116 -2.61 16.40 -3.56
N CYS A 117 -1.30 16.65 -3.64
CA CYS A 117 -0.78 18.01 -3.91
C CYS A 117 -1.09 18.39 -5.36
N LEU A 118 -0.68 17.55 -6.30
CA LEU A 118 -0.81 17.84 -7.73
C LEU A 118 -2.26 17.99 -8.17
N HIS A 119 -3.21 17.30 -7.52
CA HIS A 119 -4.62 17.40 -7.80
C HIS A 119 -5.14 18.84 -7.71
N GLN A 120 -4.61 19.61 -6.78
CA GLN A 120 -5.02 21.01 -6.60
C GLN A 120 -4.67 21.88 -7.83
N ALA A 121 -3.62 21.48 -8.53
CA ALA A 121 -3.21 22.18 -9.77
C ALA A 121 -3.88 21.58 -11.01
N LEU A 122 -4.10 20.26 -11.03
CA LEU A 122 -4.58 19.53 -12.22
C LEU A 122 -5.72 18.56 -11.85
N PRO A 123 -6.86 19.08 -11.38
CA PRO A 123 -7.93 18.19 -10.88
C PRO A 123 -8.49 17.22 -11.92
N ASP A 124 -8.43 17.59 -13.20
CA ASP A 124 -8.97 16.77 -14.28
C ASP A 124 -7.97 15.73 -14.80
N ARG A 125 -6.78 15.62 -14.17
CA ARG A 125 -5.73 14.71 -14.63
C ARG A 125 -5.29 13.72 -13.56
N VAL A 126 -5.57 13.99 -12.30
CA VAL A 126 -5.04 13.22 -11.17
C VAL A 126 -6.11 12.27 -10.63
N PRO A 127 -5.81 10.97 -10.50
CA PRO A 127 -6.78 10.00 -9.97
C PRO A 127 -6.99 10.18 -8.46
N ALA A 128 -8.06 9.61 -7.96
CA ALA A 128 -8.32 9.50 -6.53
C ALA A 128 -7.33 8.52 -5.89
N GLU A 129 -7.30 8.46 -4.56
CA GLU A 129 -6.45 7.52 -3.85
C GLU A 129 -6.90 6.08 -4.11
N GLY A 130 -5.94 5.18 -4.16
CA GLY A 130 -6.19 3.74 -4.24
C GLY A 130 -5.75 3.03 -2.97
N ALA A 131 -5.84 1.72 -2.99
CA ALA A 131 -5.31 0.90 -1.90
C ALA A 131 -3.81 1.16 -1.73
N SER A 132 -3.09 1.25 -2.82
CA SER A 132 -1.66 1.58 -2.94
C SER A 132 -0.75 0.60 -2.19
N CYS A 133 -0.97 0.45 -0.89
CA CYS A 133 -0.27 -0.56 -0.10
C CYS A 133 -0.90 -1.92 -0.37
N MET A 134 -0.12 -2.86 -0.83
CA MET A 134 -0.58 -4.24 -1.00
C MET A 134 -0.60 -4.95 0.36
N PHE A 135 -1.42 -5.99 0.48
CA PHE A 135 -1.34 -6.89 1.63
C PHE A 135 -0.25 -7.91 1.30
N ASP A 136 0.93 -7.63 1.80
CA ASP A 136 2.09 -8.50 1.71
C ASP A 136 2.10 -9.31 3.01
N LEU A 137 1.91 -10.62 2.89
CA LEU A 137 1.59 -11.49 4.02
C LEU A 137 2.66 -12.57 4.20
N PRO A 138 3.85 -12.19 4.71
CA PRO A 138 4.85 -13.22 5.01
C PRO A 138 4.25 -14.28 5.93
N MET A 139 4.37 -15.54 5.55
CA MET A 139 3.83 -16.67 6.31
C MET A 139 4.89 -17.74 6.46
N ARG A 140 4.88 -18.41 7.60
CA ARG A 140 5.77 -19.56 7.84
C ARG A 140 5.10 -20.58 8.73
N HIS A 141 5.62 -21.80 8.70
CA HIS A 141 5.18 -22.83 9.62
C HIS A 141 5.33 -22.37 11.07
N ALA A 142 4.47 -22.85 11.96
CA ALA A 142 4.63 -22.60 13.39
C ALA A 142 5.86 -23.38 13.91
N PRO A 143 6.58 -22.87 14.91
CA PRO A 143 7.84 -23.49 15.35
C PRO A 143 7.76 -24.96 15.71
N GLU A 144 6.65 -25.39 16.34
CA GLU A 144 6.48 -26.79 16.71
C GLU A 144 6.36 -27.72 15.50
N VAL A 145 5.90 -27.21 14.36
CA VAL A 145 5.77 -28.01 13.13
C VAL A 145 7.14 -28.56 12.71
N ALA A 146 8.17 -27.69 12.69
CA ALA A 146 9.53 -28.11 12.35
C ALA A 146 10.08 -29.08 13.41
N ARG A 147 9.89 -28.74 14.68
CA ARG A 147 10.37 -29.57 15.79
C ARG A 147 9.79 -30.99 15.76
N ASP A 148 8.53 -31.10 15.33
CA ASP A 148 7.80 -32.38 15.32
C ASP A 148 7.93 -33.10 13.96
N GLY A 149 8.82 -32.63 13.08
CA GLY A 149 9.10 -33.26 11.79
C GLY A 149 8.05 -33.03 10.72
N GLY A 150 7.24 -31.98 10.88
CA GLY A 150 6.25 -31.60 9.90
C GLY A 150 6.84 -30.80 8.73
N ARG A 151 5.99 -30.47 7.76
CA ARG A 151 6.43 -29.74 6.56
C ARG A 151 6.73 -28.29 6.89
N GLU A 152 7.99 -27.92 6.76
CA GLU A 152 8.44 -26.53 6.92
C GLU A 152 8.13 -25.74 5.64
N PHE A 153 7.79 -24.46 5.81
CA PHE A 153 7.62 -23.54 4.68
C PHE A 153 7.84 -22.10 5.13
N ALA A 154 8.16 -21.25 4.18
CA ALA A 154 8.13 -19.80 4.33
C ALA A 154 7.80 -19.23 2.95
N ILE A 155 6.77 -18.41 2.88
CA ILE A 155 6.32 -17.77 1.63
C ILE A 155 5.89 -16.33 1.93
N GLU A 156 5.78 -15.54 0.88
CA GLU A 156 5.40 -14.14 0.99
C GLU A 156 4.39 -13.79 -0.13
N PRO A 157 3.14 -14.29 -0.01
CA PRO A 157 2.15 -13.99 -1.04
C PRO A 157 1.68 -12.54 -0.96
N VAL A 158 1.46 -11.95 -2.13
CA VAL A 158 1.08 -10.54 -2.26
C VAL A 158 -0.33 -10.45 -2.84
N HIS A 159 -1.16 -9.61 -2.22
CA HIS A 159 -2.53 -9.39 -2.65
C HIS A 159 -2.77 -7.90 -2.88
N ASN A 160 -3.34 -7.56 -4.03
CA ASN A 160 -3.50 -6.18 -4.47
C ASN A 160 -4.93 -5.69 -4.27
N GLY A 161 -5.08 -4.43 -3.90
CA GLY A 161 -6.38 -3.77 -3.82
C GLY A 161 -6.74 -3.06 -5.12
N GLY A 162 -7.75 -2.22 -5.08
CA GLY A 162 -8.16 -1.44 -6.24
C GLY A 162 -7.43 -0.10 -6.33
N THR A 163 -7.29 0.42 -7.54
CA THR A 163 -6.78 1.78 -7.75
C THR A 163 -7.91 2.78 -7.55
N GLY A 164 -7.56 4.04 -7.31
CA GLY A 164 -8.55 5.11 -7.24
C GLY A 164 -9.26 5.33 -8.58
N ALA A 165 -10.42 5.96 -8.52
CA ALA A 165 -11.13 6.39 -9.72
C ALA A 165 -10.23 7.33 -10.53
N ARG A 166 -10.24 7.16 -11.85
CA ARG A 166 -9.49 8.02 -12.76
C ARG A 166 -10.35 9.20 -13.18
N PRO A 167 -9.77 10.29 -13.68
CA PRO A 167 -10.57 11.46 -14.07
C PRO A 167 -11.67 11.17 -15.10
N HIS A 168 -11.48 10.15 -15.94
CA HIS A 168 -12.40 9.86 -17.04
C HIS A 168 -12.84 8.39 -17.08
N ALA A 169 -12.60 7.61 -16.00
CA ALA A 169 -12.93 6.19 -15.97
C ALA A 169 -12.90 5.66 -14.55
N ASP A 170 -13.55 4.53 -14.34
CA ASP A 170 -13.47 3.80 -13.07
C ASP A 170 -12.04 3.36 -12.78
N GLY A 171 -11.74 3.17 -11.51
CA GLY A 171 -10.47 2.58 -11.07
C GLY A 171 -10.35 1.12 -11.54
N LEU A 172 -9.12 0.61 -11.52
CA LEU A 172 -8.83 -0.77 -11.90
C LEU A 172 -8.92 -1.66 -10.67
N SER A 173 -9.63 -2.79 -10.79
CA SER A 173 -9.82 -3.72 -9.67
C SER A 173 -8.61 -4.64 -9.51
N ALA A 174 -8.26 -4.94 -8.26
CA ALA A 174 -7.20 -5.90 -7.89
C ALA A 174 -5.91 -5.66 -8.68
N THR A 175 -5.47 -4.40 -8.77
CA THR A 175 -4.35 -3.99 -9.60
C THR A 175 -3.17 -3.52 -8.76
N ALA A 176 -1.99 -4.01 -9.08
CA ALA A 176 -0.75 -3.68 -8.36
C ALA A 176 -0.23 -2.30 -8.75
N TYR A 177 -0.87 -1.27 -8.25
CA TYR A 177 -0.41 0.11 -8.38
C TYR A 177 -0.02 0.60 -6.97
N PRO A 178 1.12 1.27 -6.80
CA PRO A 178 2.10 1.69 -7.84
C PRO A 178 3.21 0.68 -8.14
N SER A 179 3.26 -0.45 -7.45
CA SER A 179 4.41 -1.36 -7.51
C SER A 179 4.55 -2.12 -8.83
N GLY A 180 3.45 -2.47 -9.48
CA GLY A 180 3.50 -3.27 -10.70
C GLY A 180 3.81 -4.75 -10.47
N VAL A 181 3.78 -5.23 -9.23
CA VAL A 181 4.08 -6.65 -8.95
C VAL A 181 2.92 -7.54 -9.40
N PHE A 182 3.24 -8.75 -9.84
CA PHE A 182 2.21 -9.74 -10.15
C PHE A 182 1.68 -10.34 -8.86
N GLY A 183 0.38 -10.61 -8.82
CA GLY A 183 -0.22 -11.32 -7.70
C GLY A 183 0.22 -12.78 -7.69
N SER A 184 0.39 -13.34 -6.50
CA SER A 184 0.72 -14.77 -6.35
C SER A 184 -0.44 -15.63 -6.84
N GLN A 185 -0.15 -16.61 -7.68
CA GLN A 185 -1.18 -17.53 -8.15
C GLN A 185 -1.60 -18.48 -7.01
N VAL A 186 -2.88 -18.85 -7.00
CA VAL A 186 -3.42 -19.76 -5.99
C VAL A 186 -2.70 -21.10 -6.05
N GLU A 187 -2.58 -21.67 -7.25
CA GLU A 187 -1.99 -23.00 -7.46
C GLU A 187 -0.53 -23.04 -6.99
N ILE A 188 0.23 -21.97 -7.28
CA ILE A 188 1.63 -21.92 -6.85
C ILE A 188 1.69 -21.81 -5.32
N THR A 189 0.85 -20.97 -4.72
CA THR A 189 0.81 -20.79 -3.27
C THR A 189 0.53 -22.13 -2.58
N GLU A 190 -0.49 -22.86 -3.07
CA GLU A 190 -0.87 -24.15 -2.50
C GLU A 190 0.18 -25.25 -2.74
N ALA A 191 0.94 -25.14 -3.86
CA ALA A 191 2.01 -26.10 -4.14
C ALA A 191 3.20 -25.93 -3.20
N VAL A 192 3.57 -24.67 -2.88
CA VAL A 192 4.78 -24.40 -2.09
C VAL A 192 4.52 -24.33 -0.59
N ALA A 193 3.29 -24.08 -0.17
CA ALA A 193 2.91 -23.97 1.24
C ALA A 193 1.71 -24.88 1.54
N PRO A 194 1.62 -25.44 2.76
CA PRO A 194 0.48 -26.29 3.12
C PRO A 194 -0.75 -25.45 3.51
N VAL A 195 -1.27 -24.69 2.54
CA VAL A 195 -2.49 -23.89 2.72
C VAL A 195 -3.48 -24.22 1.62
N ILE A 196 -4.75 -23.96 1.86
CA ILE A 196 -5.81 -24.01 0.86
C ILE A 196 -6.42 -22.63 0.78
N MET A 197 -6.52 -22.10 -0.43
CA MET A 197 -7.15 -20.80 -0.67
C MET A 197 -8.59 -21.05 -1.16
N TRP A 198 -9.54 -21.00 -0.23
CA TRP A 198 -10.94 -21.27 -0.52
C TRP A 198 -11.59 -20.23 -1.41
N ARG A 199 -11.13 -18.98 -1.30
CA ARG A 199 -11.64 -17.88 -2.10
C ARG A 199 -10.51 -16.93 -2.46
N ARG A 200 -10.57 -16.43 -3.68
CA ARG A 200 -9.83 -15.26 -4.12
C ARG A 200 -10.72 -14.59 -5.16
N GLU A 201 -11.46 -13.58 -4.73
CA GLU A 201 -12.48 -12.95 -5.56
C GLU A 201 -12.45 -11.43 -5.36
N LEU A 202 -13.05 -10.68 -6.28
CA LEU A 202 -13.22 -9.25 -6.09
C LEU A 202 -14.21 -9.01 -4.94
N ARG A 203 -13.87 -8.04 -4.08
CA ARG A 203 -14.70 -7.72 -2.93
C ARG A 203 -15.82 -6.74 -3.37
N PRO A 204 -17.10 -7.17 -3.35
CA PRO A 204 -18.18 -6.27 -3.74
C PRO A 204 -18.21 -5.00 -2.89
N ASP A 205 -18.57 -3.89 -3.51
CA ASP A 205 -18.77 -2.58 -2.86
C ASP A 205 -17.53 -2.02 -2.16
N SER A 206 -16.34 -2.52 -2.47
CA SER A 206 -15.11 -2.00 -1.86
C SER A 206 -14.59 -0.74 -2.54
N GLY A 207 -14.97 -0.47 -3.78
CA GLY A 207 -14.60 0.75 -4.48
C GLY A 207 -15.46 1.93 -4.04
N GLY A 208 -14.83 3.07 -3.75
CA GLY A 208 -15.56 4.27 -3.36
C GLY A 208 -16.50 4.75 -4.45
N ALA A 209 -17.69 5.16 -4.06
CA ALA A 209 -18.72 5.63 -5.01
C ALA A 209 -18.45 7.07 -5.44
N GLY A 210 -18.76 7.38 -6.69
CA GLY A 210 -18.59 8.70 -7.26
C GLY A 210 -19.07 8.71 -8.71
N LYS A 211 -18.78 9.80 -9.43
CA LYS A 211 -19.05 9.84 -10.87
C LYS A 211 -18.36 8.66 -11.57
N TYR A 212 -17.14 8.39 -11.17
CA TYR A 212 -16.40 7.18 -11.54
C TYR A 212 -16.10 6.45 -10.24
N ARG A 213 -16.23 5.14 -10.23
CA ARG A 213 -16.07 4.31 -9.04
C ARG A 213 -14.60 3.93 -8.85
N GLY A 214 -14.15 3.85 -7.60
CA GLY A 214 -12.86 3.25 -7.29
C GLY A 214 -12.83 1.78 -7.69
N GLY A 215 -11.65 1.24 -7.99
CA GLY A 215 -11.49 -0.18 -8.30
C GLY A 215 -11.78 -1.04 -7.07
N LEU A 216 -12.22 -2.28 -7.31
CA LEU A 216 -12.53 -3.22 -6.23
C LEU A 216 -11.26 -3.86 -5.68
N GLY A 217 -11.23 -4.04 -4.38
CA GLY A 217 -10.22 -4.85 -3.71
C GLY A 217 -10.52 -6.34 -3.85
N GLN A 218 -9.84 -7.15 -3.04
CA GLN A 218 -10.02 -8.60 -3.06
C GLN A 218 -10.53 -9.10 -1.71
N ARG A 219 -11.21 -10.23 -1.75
CA ARG A 219 -11.54 -11.04 -0.57
C ARG A 219 -10.81 -12.38 -0.75
N ILE A 220 -10.04 -12.75 0.27
CA ILE A 220 -9.26 -13.98 0.25
C ILE A 220 -9.59 -14.77 1.53
N GLU A 221 -9.78 -16.08 1.39
CA GLU A 221 -10.02 -16.97 2.52
C GLU A 221 -9.02 -18.12 2.44
N MET A 222 -8.34 -18.42 3.54
CA MET A 222 -7.35 -19.50 3.56
C MET A 222 -7.34 -20.27 4.87
N THR A 223 -6.99 -21.56 4.77
CA THR A 223 -6.82 -22.47 5.92
C THR A 223 -5.54 -23.26 5.74
N ALA A 224 -5.07 -23.91 6.81
CA ALA A 224 -4.00 -24.91 6.70
C ALA A 224 -4.55 -26.17 5.99
N SER A 225 -3.78 -26.72 5.05
CA SER A 225 -4.18 -27.92 4.32
C SER A 225 -3.78 -29.22 5.02
N ASN A 226 -2.74 -29.14 5.86
CA ASN A 226 -2.18 -30.32 6.52
C ASN A 226 -2.58 -30.44 8.01
N GLY A 227 -3.50 -29.60 8.46
CA GLY A 227 -3.93 -29.60 9.84
C GLY A 227 -2.89 -29.10 10.84
N ALA A 228 -1.84 -28.43 10.37
CA ALA A 228 -0.80 -27.87 11.23
C ALA A 228 -0.89 -26.33 11.26
N PRO A 229 -0.60 -25.69 12.39
CA PRO A 229 -0.69 -24.24 12.48
C PRO A 229 0.41 -23.52 11.70
N PHE A 230 0.12 -22.27 11.32
CA PHE A 230 1.12 -21.40 10.70
C PHE A 230 1.03 -19.99 11.27
N ILE A 231 2.08 -19.21 11.01
CA ILE A 231 2.20 -17.82 11.48
C ILE A 231 2.11 -16.89 10.27
N VAL A 232 1.30 -15.84 10.38
CA VAL A 232 1.25 -14.76 9.40
C VAL A 232 1.80 -13.49 10.07
N PHE A 233 2.70 -12.81 9.38
CA PHE A 233 3.23 -11.52 9.86
C PHE A 233 2.43 -10.39 9.21
N LEU A 234 1.70 -9.65 10.01
CA LEU A 234 0.84 -8.57 9.52
C LEU A 234 1.56 -7.23 9.63
N SER A 235 1.57 -6.48 8.53
CA SER A 235 2.06 -5.10 8.50
C SER A 235 1.27 -4.34 7.43
N VAL A 236 -0.05 -4.42 7.53
CA VAL A 236 -0.95 -3.87 6.52
C VAL A 236 -1.49 -2.52 6.94
N GLU A 237 -1.89 -1.72 5.95
CA GLU A 237 -2.42 -0.37 6.11
C GLU A 237 -3.82 -0.29 5.53
N ARG A 238 -4.47 0.85 5.65
CA ARG A 238 -5.80 1.11 5.11
C ARG A 238 -6.94 0.37 5.85
N LEU A 239 -6.69 -0.04 7.10
CA LEU A 239 -7.75 -0.63 7.93
C LEU A 239 -8.55 0.45 8.67
N LYS A 240 -7.88 1.50 9.17
CA LYS A 240 -8.52 2.63 9.83
C LYS A 240 -8.76 3.80 8.86
N PHE A 241 -7.79 4.06 7.99
CA PHE A 241 -7.81 5.22 7.09
C PHE A 241 -7.89 4.74 5.64
N PRO A 242 -9.12 4.50 5.14
CA PRO A 242 -9.29 4.00 3.77
C PRO A 242 -8.89 5.03 2.72
N ALA A 243 -8.74 4.59 1.47
CA ALA A 243 -8.44 5.46 0.34
C ALA A 243 -9.56 6.48 0.14
N LEU A 244 -9.19 7.73 -0.04
CA LEU A 244 -10.16 8.83 -0.15
C LEU A 244 -10.51 9.13 -1.60
N GLY A 245 -11.78 9.46 -1.83
CA GLY A 245 -12.24 9.99 -3.12
C GLY A 245 -11.76 11.43 -3.30
N ARG A 246 -11.89 11.93 -4.52
CA ARG A 246 -11.62 13.33 -4.84
C ARG A 246 -12.87 13.96 -5.46
N MET A 247 -12.96 15.29 -5.42
CA MET A 247 -14.04 16.07 -6.04
C MET A 247 -15.43 15.57 -5.63
N GLY A 248 -15.60 15.26 -4.35
CA GLY A 248 -16.88 14.81 -3.81
C GLY A 248 -17.12 13.30 -3.88
N GLY A 249 -16.19 12.54 -4.44
CA GLY A 249 -16.25 11.08 -4.41
C GLY A 249 -16.10 10.55 -2.98
N LEU A 250 -16.74 9.42 -2.69
CA LEU A 250 -16.71 8.80 -1.37
C LEU A 250 -15.46 7.92 -1.20
N PRO A 251 -15.00 7.70 0.03
CA PRO A 251 -13.87 6.81 0.25
C PRO A 251 -14.19 5.37 -0.12
N GLY A 252 -13.15 4.59 -0.39
CA GLY A 252 -13.27 3.15 -0.55
C GLY A 252 -13.54 2.47 0.79
N ALA A 253 -13.89 1.19 0.76
CA ALA A 253 -14.08 0.42 1.99
C ALA A 253 -12.71 0.15 2.64
N PRO A 254 -12.63 0.23 3.97
CA PRO A 254 -11.39 -0.13 4.66
C PRO A 254 -11.10 -1.63 4.52
N GLY A 255 -9.83 -1.99 4.62
CA GLY A 255 -9.42 -3.39 4.68
C GLY A 255 -9.91 -4.03 5.96
N ARG A 256 -10.03 -5.37 5.96
CA ARG A 256 -10.46 -6.13 7.15
C ARG A 256 -9.71 -7.46 7.20
N ILE A 257 -9.40 -7.87 8.41
CA ILE A 257 -8.80 -9.18 8.67
C ILE A 257 -9.59 -9.82 9.79
N ARG A 258 -10.01 -11.08 9.62
CA ARG A 258 -10.75 -11.78 10.68
C ARG A 258 -10.68 -13.29 10.47
N PHE A 259 -11.01 -14.02 11.49
CA PHE A 259 -11.30 -15.46 11.32
C PHE A 259 -12.76 -15.64 10.91
N ARG A 260 -13.04 -16.71 10.17
CA ARG A 260 -14.41 -16.99 9.70
C ARG A 260 -15.40 -17.03 10.87
N ASP A 261 -15.02 -17.73 11.94
CA ASP A 261 -15.87 -17.94 13.10
C ASP A 261 -15.62 -16.92 14.22
N GLY A 262 -14.79 -15.88 13.93
CA GLY A 262 -14.49 -14.82 14.89
C GLY A 262 -15.45 -13.65 14.76
N GLU A 263 -15.80 -13.06 15.89
CA GLU A 263 -16.71 -11.90 15.93
C GLU A 263 -16.01 -10.58 15.68
N GLN A 264 -14.69 -10.52 15.90
CA GLN A 264 -13.94 -9.26 15.87
C GLN A 264 -12.94 -9.25 14.73
N ASP A 265 -12.70 -8.04 14.23
CA ASP A 265 -11.62 -7.80 13.27
C ASP A 265 -10.28 -7.86 14.00
N ILE A 266 -9.28 -8.40 13.31
CA ILE A 266 -7.92 -8.56 13.81
C ILE A 266 -7.11 -7.31 13.43
N PRO A 267 -6.33 -6.74 14.37
CA PRO A 267 -5.44 -5.64 14.01
C PRO A 267 -4.46 -6.04 12.90
N GLY A 268 -4.16 -5.12 12.01
CA GLY A 268 -3.31 -5.37 10.86
C GLY A 268 -1.82 -5.37 11.14
N LYS A 269 -1.40 -5.58 12.38
CA LYS A 269 0.00 -5.44 12.80
C LYS A 269 0.40 -6.59 13.74
N GLY A 270 1.59 -7.12 13.53
CA GLY A 270 2.18 -8.12 14.41
C GLY A 270 2.04 -9.54 13.89
N GLU A 271 2.40 -10.50 14.74
CA GLU A 271 2.27 -11.92 14.41
C GLU A 271 0.85 -12.39 14.68
N LEU A 272 0.31 -13.12 13.72
CA LEU A 272 -1.00 -13.77 13.85
C LEU A 272 -0.79 -15.28 13.70
N ARG A 273 -1.16 -16.03 14.70
CA ARG A 273 -1.15 -17.49 14.64
C ARG A 273 -2.48 -17.98 14.10
N VAL A 274 -2.42 -18.84 13.10
CA VAL A 274 -3.60 -19.49 12.49
C VAL A 274 -3.55 -20.95 12.90
N GLU A 275 -4.51 -21.37 13.70
CA GLU A 275 -4.56 -22.75 14.19
C GLU A 275 -5.13 -23.70 13.12
N ALA A 276 -4.88 -24.98 13.32
CA ALA A 276 -5.49 -26.00 12.49
C ALA A 276 -7.02 -25.87 12.57
N GLY A 277 -7.67 -25.76 11.43
CA GLY A 277 -9.12 -25.60 11.37
C GLY A 277 -9.60 -24.16 11.28
N ASP A 278 -8.75 -23.19 11.63
CA ASP A 278 -9.12 -21.77 11.46
C ASP A 278 -9.18 -21.41 9.97
N CYS A 279 -10.10 -20.54 9.64
CA CYS A 279 -10.15 -19.95 8.30
C CYS A 279 -9.90 -18.44 8.42
N LEU A 280 -8.78 -17.99 7.90
CA LEU A 280 -8.38 -16.58 7.92
C LEU A 280 -8.96 -15.89 6.68
N ILE A 281 -9.59 -14.72 6.88
CA ILE A 281 -10.25 -13.94 5.83
C ILE A 281 -9.63 -12.55 5.80
N PHE A 282 -9.25 -12.12 4.59
CA PHE A 282 -8.79 -10.76 4.34
C PHE A 282 -9.73 -10.07 3.37
N UNK A 283 -9.96 -8.95 3.53
CA UNK A 283 -10.67 -8.31 2.68
C UNK A 283 -10.32 -7.05 2.63
#